data_57f05ccaad187e4f9f4454a05818356a
#
_entry.id   57f05ccaad187e4f9f4454a05818356a
#
_cell.length_a   1.000
_cell.length_b   1.000
_cell.length_c   1.000
_cell.angle_alpha   90.00
_cell.angle_beta   90.00
_cell.angle_gamma   90.00
#
_symmetry.space_group_name_H-M   'P 1'
#
loop_
_entity.id
_entity.type
_entity.pdbx_description
1 polymer ?
#
loop_
_entity_poly.entity_id
_entity_poly.type
_entity_poly.pdbx_seq_one_letter_code
_entity_poly.pdbx_strand_id
1 'polypeptide(L)'
;EHILARYRLNLYVAIGLGTLLAFALGGLLLRRGLKPLHTLAQAMRGINPRSLDQRMPVDNVPSELKAPVQALNAMLARLEDSFERLSQFSADLAHEIRTPLHNLLGSNSLALNQSRSPAEYQDVLASNIEEYERLNRMAENLMFLARAEHGQRPLHLHPVNLQDVGQELCDYFD
;
A
#
# COMPACT_ATOMS: atom_id res chain seq x y z
N GLU A 1 -8.09 -28.69 73.89
CA GLU A 1 -8.10 -27.41 73.17
C GLU A 1 -6.87 -27.24 72.23
N HIS A 2 -5.71 -27.75 72.58
CA HIS A 2 -4.49 -27.64 71.76
C HIS A 2 -4.52 -28.39 70.43
N ILE A 3 -5.29 -29.45 70.31
CA ILE A 3 -5.41 -30.23 69.06
C ILE A 3 -6.19 -29.45 68.00
N LEU A 4 -7.29 -28.78 68.38
CA LEU A 4 -8.09 -27.98 67.50
C LEU A 4 -7.37 -26.70 67.00
N ALA A 5 -6.53 -26.12 67.83
CA ALA A 5 -5.71 -24.97 67.45
C ALA A 5 -4.67 -25.34 66.39
N ARG A 6 -3.99 -26.50 66.54
CA ARG A 6 -3.05 -27.01 65.53
C ARG A 6 -3.75 -27.36 64.20
N TYR A 7 -4.93 -27.91 64.25
CA TYR A 7 -5.73 -28.21 63.03
C TYR A 7 -6.09 -26.95 62.26
N ARG A 8 -6.54 -25.91 62.97
CA ARG A 8 -6.86 -24.59 62.35
C ARG A 8 -5.61 -23.93 61.73
N LEU A 9 -4.48 -23.99 62.44
CA LEU A 9 -3.23 -23.45 61.93
C LEU A 9 -2.80 -24.13 60.62
N ASN A 10 -2.81 -25.50 60.62
CA ASN A 10 -2.45 -26.25 59.45
C ASN A 10 -3.41 -26.00 58.27
N LEU A 11 -4.73 -25.81 58.53
CA LEU A 11 -5.70 -25.49 57.53
C LEU A 11 -5.44 -24.09 56.90
N TYR A 12 -5.14 -23.07 57.74
CA TYR A 12 -4.83 -21.75 57.23
C TYR A 12 -3.51 -21.70 56.42
N VAL A 13 -2.51 -22.45 56.85
CA VAL A 13 -1.23 -22.60 56.14
C VAL A 13 -1.47 -23.27 54.80
N ALA A 14 -2.25 -24.36 54.76
CA ALA A 14 -2.57 -25.08 53.52
C ALA A 14 -3.33 -24.18 52.52
N ILE A 15 -4.32 -23.42 52.99
CA ILE A 15 -5.10 -22.50 52.18
C ILE A 15 -4.18 -21.37 51.67
N GLY A 16 -3.32 -20.80 52.53
CA GLY A 16 -2.36 -19.75 52.18
C GLY A 16 -1.34 -20.20 51.11
N LEU A 17 -0.80 -21.42 51.27
CA LEU A 17 0.10 -22.01 50.28
C LEU A 17 -0.60 -22.29 48.95
N GLY A 18 -1.80 -22.83 49.00
CA GLY A 18 -2.61 -23.14 47.83
C GLY A 18 -2.97 -21.91 47.01
N THR A 19 -3.38 -20.82 47.68
CA THR A 19 -3.66 -19.53 47.03
C THR A 19 -2.41 -18.91 46.43
N LEU A 20 -1.28 -18.94 47.12
CA LEU A 20 0.00 -18.39 46.64
C LEU A 20 0.49 -19.17 45.40
N LEU A 21 0.36 -20.48 45.42
CA LEU A 21 0.69 -21.36 44.31
C LEU A 21 -0.23 -21.08 43.08
N ALA A 22 -1.53 -20.92 43.31
CA ALA A 22 -2.51 -20.60 42.25
C ALA A 22 -2.22 -19.23 41.61
N PHE A 23 -1.88 -18.22 42.41
CA PHE A 23 -1.47 -16.89 41.91
C PHE A 23 -0.17 -16.95 41.11
N ALA A 24 0.82 -17.71 41.58
CA ALA A 24 2.11 -17.86 40.91
C ALA A 24 1.94 -18.57 39.55
N LEU A 25 1.17 -19.68 39.50
CA LEU A 25 0.87 -20.41 38.29
C LEU A 25 0.03 -19.55 37.31
N GLY A 26 -1.01 -18.90 37.80
CA GLY A 26 -1.84 -17.99 37.00
C GLY A 26 -1.04 -16.84 36.38
N GLY A 27 -0.16 -16.19 37.15
CA GLY A 27 0.71 -15.15 36.66
C GLY A 27 1.73 -15.64 35.62
N LEU A 28 2.26 -16.86 35.79
CA LEU A 28 3.19 -17.47 34.84
C LEU A 28 2.49 -17.81 33.51
N LEU A 29 1.30 -18.38 33.58
CA LEU A 29 0.48 -18.70 32.41
C LEU A 29 0.07 -17.41 31.64
N LEU A 30 -0.36 -16.39 32.38
CA LEU A 30 -0.74 -15.11 31.78
C LEU A 30 0.43 -14.43 31.08
N ARG A 31 1.62 -14.39 31.74
CA ARG A 31 2.84 -13.82 31.14
C ARG A 31 3.29 -14.58 29.90
N ARG A 32 3.23 -15.90 29.89
CA ARG A 32 3.56 -16.71 28.72
C ARG A 32 2.52 -16.55 27.61
N GLY A 33 1.23 -16.46 27.93
CA GLY A 33 0.15 -16.27 26.95
C GLY A 33 0.14 -14.88 26.31
N LEU A 34 0.55 -13.83 27.05
CA LEU A 34 0.52 -12.46 26.53
C LEU A 34 1.83 -12.04 25.83
N LYS A 35 2.93 -12.75 26.04
CA LYS A 35 4.22 -12.44 25.42
C LYS A 35 4.13 -12.38 23.87
N PRO A 36 3.48 -13.31 23.18
CA PRO A 36 3.32 -13.26 21.72
C PRO A 36 2.57 -12.02 21.22
N LEU A 37 1.56 -11.55 21.98
CA LEU A 37 0.84 -10.31 21.64
C LEU A 37 1.73 -9.09 21.70
N HIS A 38 2.64 -9.03 22.66
CA HIS A 38 3.61 -7.92 22.77
C HIS A 38 4.59 -7.91 21.60
N THR A 39 5.06 -9.08 21.19
CA THR A 39 5.94 -9.24 20.01
C THR A 39 5.21 -8.83 18.73
N LEU A 40 3.94 -9.21 18.60
CA LEU A 40 3.08 -8.80 17.49
C LEU A 40 2.95 -7.26 17.43
N ALA A 41 2.62 -6.65 18.57
CA ALA A 41 2.49 -5.19 18.67
C ALA A 41 3.80 -4.43 18.37
N GLN A 42 4.95 -4.98 18.79
CA GLN A 42 6.25 -4.40 18.47
C GLN A 42 6.61 -4.53 16.99
N ALA A 43 6.34 -5.68 16.38
CA ALA A 43 6.56 -5.88 14.96
C ALA A 43 5.69 -4.93 14.12
N MET A 44 4.42 -4.74 14.49
CA MET A 44 3.52 -3.80 13.81
C MET A 44 4.02 -2.34 13.89
N ARG A 45 4.67 -1.94 14.98
CA ARG A 45 5.25 -0.58 15.12
C ARG A 45 6.49 -0.36 14.25
N GLY A 46 7.19 -1.42 13.87
CA GLY A 46 8.37 -1.37 13.01
C GLY A 46 8.03 -1.39 11.51
N ILE A 47 6.76 -1.60 11.13
CA ILE A 47 6.33 -1.65 9.74
C ILE A 47 6.44 -0.26 9.12
N ASN A 48 7.26 -0.15 8.10
CA ASN A 48 7.40 1.03 7.26
C ASN A 48 7.41 0.58 5.77
N PRO A 49 7.27 1.49 4.82
CA PRO A 49 7.24 1.13 3.38
C PRO A 49 8.48 0.34 2.90
N ARG A 50 9.60 0.42 3.61
CA ARG A 50 10.85 -0.28 3.26
C ARG A 50 11.00 -1.66 3.91
N SER A 51 10.06 -2.03 4.79
CA SER A 51 10.09 -3.30 5.55
C SER A 51 8.78 -4.09 5.42
N LEU A 52 8.01 -3.84 4.35
CA LEU A 52 6.77 -4.55 4.07
C LEU A 52 6.99 -6.01 3.66
N ASP A 53 8.21 -6.37 3.25
CA ASP A 53 8.67 -7.72 2.93
C ASP A 53 8.77 -8.63 4.17
N GLN A 54 8.87 -8.03 5.36
CA GLN A 54 8.98 -8.79 6.60
C GLN A 54 7.66 -9.48 6.93
N ARG A 55 7.73 -10.81 7.10
CA ARG A 55 6.58 -11.63 7.51
C ARG A 55 6.76 -12.12 8.93
N MET A 56 5.65 -12.21 9.64
CA MET A 56 5.66 -12.80 10.98
C MET A 56 5.70 -14.33 10.89
N PRO A 57 6.58 -14.98 11.66
CA PRO A 57 6.63 -16.43 11.69
C PRO A 57 5.34 -17.00 12.30
N VAL A 58 4.69 -17.93 11.61
CA VAL A 58 3.45 -18.57 12.02
C VAL A 58 3.72 -19.77 12.93
N ASP A 59 4.92 -20.36 12.84
CA ASP A 59 5.25 -21.62 13.50
C ASP A 59 5.45 -21.50 15.01
N ASN A 60 5.85 -20.31 15.48
CA ASN A 60 6.19 -20.06 16.88
C ASN A 60 5.09 -19.33 17.67
N VAL A 61 3.86 -19.29 17.15
CA VAL A 61 2.72 -18.66 17.84
C VAL A 61 1.70 -19.70 18.30
N PRO A 62 1.01 -19.45 19.45
CA PRO A 62 -0.10 -20.27 19.90
C PRO A 62 -1.16 -20.46 18.81
N SER A 63 -1.88 -21.57 18.85
CA SER A 63 -2.93 -21.92 17.88
C SER A 63 -3.96 -20.82 17.67
N GLU A 64 -4.32 -20.12 18.76
CA GLU A 64 -5.31 -19.04 18.80
C GLU A 64 -4.84 -17.78 18.06
N LEU A 65 -3.53 -17.60 17.91
CA LEU A 65 -2.93 -16.43 17.24
C LEU A 65 -2.53 -16.71 15.80
N LYS A 66 -2.59 -17.95 15.32
CA LYS A 66 -2.22 -18.30 13.94
C LYS A 66 -3.10 -17.57 12.92
N ALA A 67 -4.41 -17.55 13.10
CA ALA A 67 -5.32 -16.87 12.20
C ALA A 67 -5.10 -15.33 12.15
N PRO A 68 -4.98 -14.60 13.27
CA PRO A 68 -4.57 -13.20 13.26
C PRO A 68 -3.22 -12.94 12.58
N VAL A 69 -2.19 -13.77 12.81
CA VAL A 69 -0.88 -13.60 12.17
C VAL A 69 -0.96 -13.84 10.67
N GLN A 70 -1.70 -14.82 10.22
CA GLN A 70 -1.94 -15.08 8.79
C GLN A 70 -2.68 -13.91 8.13
N ALA A 71 -3.72 -13.38 8.78
CA ALA A 71 -4.46 -12.21 8.30
C ALA A 71 -3.55 -10.98 8.19
N LEU A 72 -2.68 -10.75 9.18
CA LEU A 72 -1.69 -9.68 9.15
C LEU A 72 -0.70 -9.87 8.00
N ASN A 73 -0.14 -11.06 7.82
CA ASN A 73 0.78 -11.35 6.72
C ASN A 73 0.11 -11.16 5.35
N ALA A 74 -1.17 -11.54 5.21
CA ALA A 74 -1.95 -11.29 3.99
C ALA A 74 -2.18 -9.78 3.74
N MET A 75 -2.42 -9.00 4.79
CA MET A 75 -2.53 -7.54 4.69
C MET A 75 -1.20 -6.92 4.27
N LEU A 76 -0.08 -7.34 4.87
CA LEU A 76 1.26 -6.88 4.50
C LEU A 76 1.59 -7.19 3.04
N ALA A 77 1.24 -8.38 2.56
CA ALA A 77 1.44 -8.74 1.16
C ALA A 77 0.66 -7.84 0.20
N ARG A 78 -0.58 -7.47 0.53
CA ARG A 78 -1.38 -6.54 -0.27
C ARG A 78 -0.82 -5.12 -0.24
N LEU A 79 -0.31 -4.68 0.91
CA LEU A 79 0.34 -3.37 1.03
C LEU A 79 1.63 -3.32 0.21
N GLU A 80 2.47 -4.34 0.29
CA GLU A 80 3.71 -4.46 -0.50
C GLU A 80 3.42 -4.35 -1.99
N ASP A 81 2.50 -5.17 -2.50
CA ASP A 81 2.08 -5.17 -3.89
C ASP A 81 1.48 -3.80 -4.34
N SER A 82 0.74 -3.13 -3.44
CA SER A 82 0.22 -1.78 -3.71
C SER A 82 1.33 -0.73 -3.76
N PHE A 83 2.32 -0.82 -2.89
CA PHE A 83 3.49 0.07 -2.90
C PHE A 83 4.40 -0.16 -4.10
N GLU A 84 4.62 -1.41 -4.50
CA GLU A 84 5.38 -1.74 -5.71
C GLU A 84 4.71 -1.16 -6.94
N ARG A 85 3.40 -1.36 -7.09
CA ARG A 85 2.62 -0.76 -8.20
C ARG A 85 2.69 0.76 -8.20
N LEU A 86 2.55 1.39 -7.05
CA LEU A 86 2.64 2.85 -6.95
C LEU A 86 4.03 3.36 -7.30
N SER A 87 5.08 2.65 -6.86
CA SER A 87 6.47 3.00 -7.18
C SER A 87 6.75 2.87 -8.67
N GLN A 88 6.32 1.76 -9.28
CA GLN A 88 6.46 1.53 -10.72
C GLN A 88 5.71 2.60 -11.51
N PHE A 89 4.44 2.85 -11.18
CA PHE A 89 3.63 3.88 -11.80
C PHE A 89 4.30 5.26 -11.73
N SER A 90 4.86 5.60 -10.56
CA SER A 90 5.56 6.89 -10.38
C SER A 90 6.83 7.00 -11.23
N ALA A 91 7.57 5.87 -11.38
CA ALA A 91 8.75 5.82 -12.21
C ALA A 91 8.40 5.96 -13.70
N ASP A 92 7.39 5.22 -14.15
CA ASP A 92 6.91 5.26 -15.54
C ASP A 92 6.40 6.66 -15.90
N LEU A 93 5.62 7.26 -15.00
CA LEU A 93 5.14 8.64 -15.14
C LEU A 93 6.28 9.65 -15.27
N ALA A 94 7.32 9.52 -14.42
CA ALA A 94 8.49 10.39 -14.47
C ALA A 94 9.23 10.25 -15.81
N HIS A 95 9.31 9.06 -16.37
CA HIS A 95 9.90 8.81 -17.69
C HIS A 95 9.05 9.41 -18.81
N GLU A 96 7.73 9.19 -18.79
CA GLU A 96 6.80 9.70 -19.79
C GLU A 96 6.74 11.24 -19.83
N ILE A 97 6.89 11.91 -18.70
CA ILE A 97 6.94 13.38 -18.62
C ILE A 97 8.32 13.92 -19.03
N ARG A 98 9.40 13.22 -18.71
CA ARG A 98 10.76 13.69 -18.99
C ARG A 98 11.03 13.85 -20.48
N THR A 99 10.53 12.92 -21.29
CA THR A 99 10.76 12.90 -22.74
C THR A 99 10.25 14.16 -23.45
N PRO A 100 8.94 14.51 -23.35
CA PRO A 100 8.42 15.74 -23.98
C PRO A 100 9.06 17.01 -23.41
N LEU A 101 9.36 17.05 -22.10
CA LEU A 101 10.07 18.18 -21.52
C LEU A 101 11.48 18.35 -22.09
N HIS A 102 12.19 17.25 -22.33
CA HIS A 102 13.53 17.28 -22.93
C HIS A 102 13.49 17.75 -24.38
N ASN A 103 12.50 17.31 -25.15
CA ASN A 103 12.25 17.75 -26.53
C ASN A 103 11.95 19.26 -26.57
N LEU A 104 11.05 19.74 -25.71
CA LEU A 104 10.72 21.17 -25.59
C LEU A 104 11.93 22.02 -25.22
N LEU A 105 12.71 21.58 -24.22
CA LEU A 105 13.92 22.29 -23.81
C LEU A 105 14.97 22.30 -24.93
N GLY A 106 15.17 21.17 -25.60
CA GLY A 106 16.14 21.05 -26.70
C GLY A 106 15.77 21.92 -27.90
N SER A 107 14.52 21.82 -28.38
CA SER A 107 14.04 22.60 -29.53
C SER A 107 14.08 24.11 -29.26
N ASN A 108 13.65 24.55 -28.07
CA ASN A 108 13.69 25.95 -27.68
C ASN A 108 15.13 26.48 -27.52
N SER A 109 16.03 25.68 -26.90
CA SER A 109 17.43 26.05 -26.75
C SER A 109 18.12 26.19 -28.11
N LEU A 110 17.86 25.33 -29.06
CA LEU A 110 18.38 25.41 -30.41
C LEU A 110 17.81 26.62 -31.15
N ALA A 111 16.52 26.92 -30.99
CA ALA A 111 15.89 28.09 -31.61
C ALA A 111 16.43 29.41 -31.07
N LEU A 112 16.84 29.48 -29.80
CA LEU A 112 17.43 30.66 -29.19
C LEU A 112 18.89 30.85 -29.58
N ASN A 113 19.65 29.81 -29.84
CA ASN A 113 21.09 29.88 -30.10
C ASN A 113 21.44 30.04 -31.57
N GLN A 114 20.48 29.91 -32.48
CA GLN A 114 20.70 30.06 -33.92
C GLN A 114 19.67 30.99 -34.53
N SER A 115 20.16 31.92 -35.40
CA SER A 115 19.24 32.75 -36.19
C SER A 115 18.49 31.84 -37.18
N ARG A 116 17.17 31.92 -37.20
CA ARG A 116 16.27 31.13 -38.05
C ARG A 116 15.36 32.06 -38.83
N SER A 117 14.84 31.56 -39.92
CA SER A 117 13.78 32.25 -40.65
C SER A 117 12.46 32.25 -39.87
N PRO A 118 11.53 33.17 -40.15
CA PRO A 118 10.21 33.13 -39.51
C PRO A 118 9.45 31.81 -39.69
N ALA A 119 9.61 31.15 -40.85
CA ALA A 119 9.00 29.84 -41.11
C ALA A 119 9.58 28.76 -40.20
N GLU A 120 10.90 28.70 -40.01
CA GLU A 120 11.53 27.73 -39.12
C GLU A 120 11.13 27.95 -37.63
N TYR A 121 10.89 29.21 -37.21
CA TYR A 121 10.33 29.46 -35.86
C TYR A 121 8.90 29.02 -35.74
N GLN A 122 8.10 29.14 -36.80
CA GLN A 122 6.72 28.63 -36.81
C GLN A 122 6.69 27.09 -36.69
N ASP A 123 7.60 26.39 -37.36
CA ASP A 123 7.70 24.93 -37.27
C ASP A 123 8.08 24.49 -35.84
N VAL A 124 9.03 25.19 -35.21
CA VAL A 124 9.41 24.91 -33.82
C VAL A 124 8.22 25.12 -32.87
N LEU A 125 7.48 26.20 -33.04
CA LEU A 125 6.32 26.51 -32.23
C LEU A 125 5.19 25.49 -32.44
N ALA A 126 4.96 25.06 -33.68
CA ALA A 126 3.98 24.02 -33.99
C ALA A 126 4.33 22.69 -33.31
N SER A 127 5.59 22.26 -33.42
CA SER A 127 6.08 21.07 -32.75
C SER A 127 5.98 21.17 -31.20
N ASN A 128 6.24 22.34 -30.65
CA ASN A 128 6.10 22.57 -29.21
C ASN A 128 4.62 22.48 -28.77
N ILE A 129 3.68 22.95 -29.58
CA ILE A 129 2.24 22.81 -29.29
C ILE A 129 1.84 21.34 -29.22
N GLU A 130 2.29 20.51 -30.15
CA GLU A 130 2.01 19.06 -30.13
C GLU A 130 2.49 18.39 -28.83
N GLU A 131 3.70 18.74 -28.36
CA GLU A 131 4.23 18.21 -27.09
C GLU A 131 3.46 18.74 -25.88
N TYR A 132 2.99 20.00 -25.87
CA TYR A 132 2.12 20.51 -24.82
C TYR A 132 0.77 19.81 -24.79
N GLU A 133 0.16 19.54 -25.93
CA GLU A 133 -1.08 18.78 -26.03
C GLU A 133 -0.93 17.34 -25.54
N ARG A 134 0.23 16.73 -25.83
CA ARG A 134 0.58 15.40 -25.31
C ARG A 134 0.67 15.40 -23.78
N LEU A 135 1.35 16.40 -23.20
CA LEU A 135 1.42 16.56 -21.74
C LEU A 135 0.04 16.82 -21.12
N ASN A 136 -0.79 17.62 -21.77
CA ASN A 136 -2.15 17.89 -21.29
C ASN A 136 -3.02 16.63 -21.28
N ARG A 137 -2.99 15.83 -22.35
CA ARG A 137 -3.69 14.52 -22.38
C ARG A 137 -3.21 13.59 -21.29
N MET A 138 -1.90 13.57 -20.99
CA MET A 138 -1.34 12.77 -19.91
C MET A 138 -1.87 13.24 -18.56
N ALA A 139 -1.91 14.54 -18.29
CA ALA A 139 -2.46 15.11 -17.06
C ALA A 139 -3.96 14.78 -16.89
N GLU A 140 -4.74 14.85 -17.96
CA GLU A 140 -6.16 14.49 -17.96
C GLU A 140 -6.37 13.01 -17.62
N ASN A 141 -5.55 12.12 -18.20
CA ASN A 141 -5.60 10.68 -17.91
C ASN A 141 -5.25 10.40 -16.45
N LEU A 142 -4.26 11.08 -15.87
CA LEU A 142 -3.92 10.96 -14.46
C LEU A 142 -5.05 11.42 -13.55
N MET A 143 -5.67 12.56 -13.89
CA MET A 143 -6.82 13.06 -13.14
C MET A 143 -8.03 12.12 -13.25
N PHE A 144 -8.22 11.50 -14.42
CA PHE A 144 -9.26 10.49 -14.61
C PHE A 144 -9.02 9.26 -13.72
N LEU A 145 -7.80 8.71 -13.71
CA LEU A 145 -7.41 7.58 -12.86
C LEU A 145 -7.59 7.90 -11.37
N ALA A 146 -7.12 9.06 -10.91
CA ALA A 146 -7.27 9.48 -9.52
C ALA A 146 -8.75 9.59 -9.09
N ARG A 147 -9.63 10.03 -9.98
CA ARG A 147 -11.09 10.09 -9.71
C ARG A 147 -11.74 8.72 -9.74
N ALA A 148 -11.29 7.82 -10.61
CA ALA A 148 -11.82 6.47 -10.71
C ALA A 148 -11.52 5.63 -9.47
N GLU A 149 -10.31 5.75 -8.91
CA GLU A 149 -9.93 5.06 -7.66
C GLU A 149 -10.75 5.52 -6.45
N HIS A 150 -11.19 6.77 -6.42
CA HIS A 150 -12.02 7.29 -5.33
C HIS A 150 -13.52 6.97 -5.48
N GLY A 151 -13.91 6.17 -6.46
CA GLY A 151 -15.31 5.76 -6.64
C GLY A 151 -16.30 6.91 -6.90
N GLN A 152 -15.81 8.10 -7.27
CA GLN A 152 -16.63 9.32 -7.36
C GLN A 152 -17.35 9.49 -8.69
N ARG A 153 -17.20 8.56 -9.65
CA ARG A 153 -17.98 8.60 -10.89
C ARG A 153 -19.03 7.51 -10.88
N PRO A 154 -20.34 7.87 -10.91
CA PRO A 154 -21.37 6.92 -11.31
C PRO A 154 -21.07 6.50 -12.75
N LEU A 155 -20.84 5.21 -12.97
CA LEU A 155 -20.75 4.63 -14.30
C LEU A 155 -22.14 4.73 -14.91
N HIS A 156 -22.32 5.61 -15.89
CA HIS A 156 -23.50 5.62 -16.73
C HIS A 156 -23.35 4.47 -17.74
N LEU A 157 -23.82 3.30 -17.34
CA LEU A 157 -23.82 2.11 -18.20
C LEU A 157 -24.96 2.28 -19.21
N HIS A 158 -24.61 2.43 -20.48
CA HIS A 158 -25.54 2.34 -21.60
C HIS A 158 -25.27 1.04 -22.38
N PRO A 159 -26.31 0.37 -22.87
CA PRO A 159 -26.12 -0.74 -23.80
C PRO A 159 -25.45 -0.21 -25.08
N VAL A 160 -24.27 -0.74 -25.38
CA VAL A 160 -23.48 -0.36 -26.56
C VAL A 160 -23.45 -1.54 -27.49
N ASN A 161 -23.79 -1.29 -28.76
CA ASN A 161 -23.68 -2.28 -29.83
C ASN A 161 -22.20 -2.36 -30.26
N LEU A 162 -21.55 -3.48 -29.94
CA LEU A 162 -20.14 -3.70 -30.28
C LEU A 162 -19.87 -3.69 -31.79
N GLN A 163 -20.86 -3.99 -32.61
CA GLN A 163 -20.72 -3.99 -34.06
C GLN A 163 -20.62 -2.56 -34.60
N ASP A 164 -21.42 -1.62 -34.06
CA ASP A 164 -21.40 -0.21 -34.47
C ASP A 164 -20.04 0.44 -34.02
N VAL A 165 -19.58 0.15 -32.81
CA VAL A 165 -18.28 0.64 -32.32
C VAL A 165 -17.12 0.07 -33.12
N GLY A 166 -17.19 -1.22 -33.51
CA GLY A 166 -16.20 -1.84 -34.37
C GLY A 166 -16.14 -1.21 -35.74
N GLN A 167 -17.26 -0.83 -36.28
CA GLN A 167 -17.37 -0.18 -37.59
C GLN A 167 -16.83 1.25 -37.55
N GLU A 168 -17.19 2.05 -36.54
CA GLU A 168 -16.61 3.38 -36.30
C GLU A 168 -15.08 3.34 -36.14
N LEU A 169 -14.55 2.30 -35.48
CA LEU A 169 -13.12 2.15 -35.32
C LEU A 169 -12.42 1.84 -36.66
N CYS A 170 -13.01 1.00 -37.50
CA CYS A 170 -12.48 0.70 -38.83
C CYS A 170 -12.49 1.95 -39.72
N ASP A 171 -13.60 2.69 -39.71
CA ASP A 171 -13.78 3.92 -40.51
C ASP A 171 -12.84 5.07 -40.04
N TYR A 172 -12.32 5.01 -38.79
CA TYR A 172 -11.35 5.98 -38.27
C TYR A 172 -9.90 5.70 -38.73
N PHE A 173 -9.59 4.45 -39.08
CA PHE A 173 -8.24 4.04 -39.51
C PHE A 173 -8.10 3.86 -41.04
N ASP A 174 -9.18 3.97 -41.83
CA ASP A 174 -9.17 4.04 -43.28
C ASP A 174 -9.04 5.49 -43.77
#